data_f225c852f7b2f63626679dd73058652e
#
_entry.id   f225c852f7b2f63626679dd73058652e
#
_cell.length_a   1.000
_cell.length_b   1.000
_cell.length_c   1.000
_cell.angle_alpha   90.00
_cell.angle_beta   90.00
_cell.angle_gamma   90.00
#
_symmetry.space_group_name_H-M   'P 1'
#
loop_
_entity.id
_entity.type
_entity.pdbx_description
1 polymer ?
#
loop_
_entity_poly.entity_id
_entity_poly.type
_entity_poly.pdbx_seq_one_letter_code
_entity_poly.pdbx_strand_id
1 'polypeptide(L)' 'IDPNLCVFVEDIARNLKPAYEMGMKTIWIENDEPWAKKFSDSDFINYKTNKLSEFLRKINLEKNT' A
#
# COMPACT_ATOMS: atom_id res chain seq x y z
N ILE A 1 12.67 -14.05 3.40
CA ILE A 1 11.72 -13.17 4.13
C ILE A 1 10.31 -13.65 3.89
N ASP A 2 9.53 -13.76 4.96
CA ASP A 2 8.12 -14.10 4.87
C ASP A 2 7.33 -12.94 4.27
N PRO A 3 6.65 -13.13 3.12
CA PRO A 3 5.85 -12.06 2.52
C PRO A 3 4.77 -11.51 3.46
N ASN A 4 4.25 -12.32 4.36
CA ASN A 4 3.24 -11.88 5.32
C ASN A 4 3.73 -10.80 6.28
N LEU A 5 5.04 -10.64 6.38
CA LEU A 5 5.67 -9.62 7.23
C LEU A 5 6.09 -8.39 6.42
N CYS A 6 5.78 -8.36 5.13
CA CYS A 6 6.19 -7.28 4.24
C CYS A 6 5.01 -6.39 3.88
N VAL A 7 5.31 -5.12 3.65
CA VAL A 7 4.34 -4.13 3.21
C VAL A 7 4.82 -3.55 1.89
N PHE A 8 3.94 -3.50 0.91
CA PHE A 8 4.23 -2.88 -0.39
C PHE A 8 3.38 -1.62 -0.53
N VAL A 9 4.04 -0.50 -0.79
CA VAL A 9 3.40 0.81 -0.91
C VAL A 9 3.60 1.32 -2.34
N GLU A 10 2.51 1.74 -3.00
CA GLU A 10 2.56 2.12 -4.40
C GLU A 10 1.45 3.13 -4.71
N ASP A 11 1.72 4.08 -5.62
CA ASP A 11 0.73 5.05 -6.05
C ASP A 11 -0.08 4.59 -7.26
N ILE A 12 0.39 3.59 -7.99
CA ILE A 12 -0.37 2.97 -9.08
C ILE A 12 -1.05 1.72 -8.52
N ALA A 13 -2.37 1.80 -8.36
CA ALA A 13 -3.14 0.76 -7.66
C ALA A 13 -2.92 -0.63 -8.25
N ARG A 14 -2.94 -0.77 -9.58
CA ARG A 14 -2.80 -2.07 -10.23
C ARG A 14 -1.47 -2.76 -9.94
N ASN A 15 -0.43 -2.00 -9.59
CA ASN A 15 0.88 -2.55 -9.30
C ASN A 15 0.93 -3.28 -7.96
N LEU A 16 -0.11 -3.14 -7.15
CA LEU A 16 -0.19 -3.82 -5.86
C LEU A 16 -0.65 -5.27 -5.97
N LYS A 17 -1.24 -5.65 -7.11
CA LYS A 17 -1.80 -6.99 -7.27
C LYS A 17 -0.76 -8.10 -7.08
N PRO A 18 0.42 -8.05 -7.74
CA PRO A 18 1.42 -9.12 -7.54
C PRO A 18 1.86 -9.25 -6.08
N ALA A 19 2.04 -8.13 -5.39
CA ALA A 19 2.44 -8.15 -3.99
C ALA A 19 1.36 -8.79 -3.12
N TYR A 20 0.10 -8.46 -3.37
CA TYR A 20 -1.02 -9.06 -2.67
C TYR A 20 -1.07 -10.58 -2.89
N GLU A 21 -0.86 -11.02 -4.13
CA GLU A 21 -0.87 -12.45 -4.46
C GLU A 21 0.27 -13.19 -3.78
N MET A 22 1.36 -12.50 -3.44
CA MET A 22 2.47 -13.07 -2.69
C MET A 22 2.22 -13.09 -1.18
N GLY A 23 1.09 -12.56 -0.72
CA GLY A 23 0.77 -12.51 0.71
C GLY A 23 1.23 -11.25 1.43
N MET A 24 1.75 -10.27 0.71
CA MET A 24 2.17 -9.01 1.31
C MET A 24 0.97 -8.12 1.62
N LYS A 25 1.12 -7.27 2.61
CA LYS A 25 0.14 -6.19 2.83
C LYS A 25 0.35 -5.10 1.81
N THR A 26 -0.73 -4.58 1.25
CA THR A 26 -0.67 -3.59 0.19
C THR A 26 -1.29 -2.28 0.65
N ILE A 27 -0.61 -1.18 0.32
CA ILE A 27 -1.07 0.16 0.64
C ILE A 27 -1.05 0.99 -0.65
N TRP A 28 -2.20 1.51 -1.04
CA TRP A 28 -2.29 2.41 -2.18
C TRP A 28 -2.22 3.86 -1.69
N ILE A 29 -1.27 4.60 -2.24
CA ILE A 29 -1.17 6.04 -2.02
C ILE A 29 -2.09 6.70 -3.03
N GLU A 30 -3.16 7.34 -2.55
CA GLU A 30 -4.19 7.90 -3.42
C GLU A 30 -3.58 8.89 -4.40
N ASN A 31 -3.82 8.65 -5.66
CA ASN A 31 -3.38 9.47 -6.77
C ASN A 31 -4.57 9.63 -7.71
N ASP A 32 -4.97 10.88 -8.00
CA ASP A 32 -6.17 11.16 -8.76
C ASP A 32 -6.01 10.94 -10.26
N GLU A 33 -4.81 10.65 -10.73
CA GLU A 33 -4.59 10.35 -12.14
C GLU A 33 -5.35 9.07 -12.52
N PRO A 34 -6.11 9.07 -13.65
CA PRO A 34 -6.92 7.90 -14.02
C PRO A 34 -6.11 6.60 -14.12
N TRP A 35 -4.89 6.67 -14.64
CA TRP A 35 -4.05 5.49 -14.77
C TRP A 35 -3.57 4.93 -13.43
N ALA A 36 -3.43 5.79 -12.41
CA ALA A 36 -3.03 5.37 -11.07
C ALA A 36 -4.22 4.86 -10.27
N LYS A 37 -5.39 5.44 -10.50
CA LYS A 37 -6.61 5.16 -9.75
C LYS A 37 -7.32 3.90 -10.23
N LYS A 38 -7.01 3.42 -11.42
CA LYS A 38 -7.64 2.25 -11.98
C LYS A 38 -7.41 1.04 -11.05
N PHE A 39 -8.48 0.30 -10.77
CA PHE A 39 -8.49 -0.85 -9.86
C PHE A 39 -8.29 -0.51 -8.38
N SER A 40 -8.44 0.78 -7.99
CA SER A 40 -8.23 1.18 -6.60
C SER A 40 -9.28 0.64 -5.63
N ASP A 41 -10.40 0.13 -6.13
CA ASP A 41 -11.45 -0.48 -5.31
C ASP A 41 -11.34 -2.00 -5.26
N SER A 42 -10.26 -2.56 -5.74
CA SER A 42 -10.07 -4.02 -5.80
C SER A 42 -9.70 -4.61 -4.44
N ASP A 43 -9.98 -5.92 -4.28
CA ASP A 43 -9.70 -6.63 -3.05
C ASP A 43 -8.21 -6.75 -2.75
N PHE A 44 -7.35 -6.56 -3.75
CA PHE A 44 -5.90 -6.65 -3.55
C PHE A 44 -5.30 -5.38 -2.93
N ILE A 45 -6.13 -4.42 -2.54
CA ILE A 45 -5.67 -3.22 -1.83
C ILE A 45 -6.14 -3.32 -0.40
N ASN A 46 -5.21 -3.50 0.53
CA ASN A 46 -5.53 -3.62 1.96
C ASN A 46 -5.84 -2.27 2.59
N TYR A 47 -5.08 -1.24 2.22
CA TYR A 47 -5.24 0.10 2.80
C TYR A 47 -5.06 1.17 1.74
N LYS A 48 -5.74 2.30 1.94
CA LYS A 48 -5.62 3.49 1.10
C LYS A 48 -5.20 4.66 1.97
N THR A 49 -4.30 5.50 1.48
CA THR A 49 -3.91 6.71 2.19
C THR A 49 -3.54 7.81 1.22
N ASN A 50 -3.88 9.03 1.55
CA ASN A 50 -3.45 10.21 0.80
C ASN A 50 -2.38 11.00 1.55
N LYS A 51 -1.94 10.49 2.69
CA LYS A 51 -0.96 11.15 3.56
C LYS A 51 0.17 10.19 3.90
N LEU A 52 0.89 9.77 2.87
CA LEU A 52 1.96 8.79 3.04
C LEU A 52 2.97 9.20 4.10
N SER A 53 3.37 10.46 4.13
CA SER A 53 4.38 10.92 5.08
C SER A 53 3.92 10.73 6.53
N GLU A 54 2.66 11.02 6.81
CA GLU A 54 2.11 10.82 8.14
C GLU A 54 2.02 9.34 8.48
N PHE A 55 1.60 8.52 7.52
CA PHE A 55 1.49 7.08 7.72
C PHE A 55 2.85 6.45 8.03
N LEU A 56 3.87 6.77 7.24
CA LEU A 56 5.21 6.25 7.45
C LEU A 56 5.81 6.74 8.77
N ARG A 57 5.53 7.99 9.13
CA ARG A 57 5.98 8.53 10.41
C ARG A 57 5.39 7.77 11.57
N LYS A 58 4.10 7.44 11.49
CA LYS A 58 3.42 6.68 12.53
C LYS A 58 4.06 5.29 12.70
N ILE A 59 4.33 4.61 11.59
CA ILE A 59 4.97 3.30 11.62
C ILE A 59 6.35 3.39 12.29
N ASN A 60 7.13 4.40 11.95
CA ASN A 60 8.46 4.57 12.52
C ASN A 60 8.41 4.83 14.03
N LEU A 61 7.45 5.61 14.48
CA LEU A 61 7.27 5.85 15.92
C LEU A 61 6.91 4.57 16.66
N GLU A 62 6.04 3.75 16.09
CA GLU A 62 5.67 2.47 16.69
C GLU A 62 6.87 1.52 16.73
N LYS A 63 7.72 1.56 15.72
CA LYS A 63 8.91 0.71 15.65
C LYS A 63 9.96 1.09 16.69
N ASN A 64 10.04 2.36 17.06
CA ASN A 64 11.05 2.88 17.96
C ASN A 64 10.63 2.83 19.42
N THR A 65 9.44 2.36 19.67
CA THR A 65 8.94 2.13 21.02
C THR A 65 8.96 0.66 21.36
#